data_e8b682a491190606e7dce03622c31e6c
#
_entry.id   e8b682a491190606e7dce03622c31e6c
#
_cell.length_a   1.000
_cell.length_b   1.000
_cell.length_c   1.000
_cell.angle_alpha   90.00
_cell.angle_beta   90.00
_cell.angle_gamma   90.00
#
_symmetry.space_group_name_H-M   'P 1'
#
loop_
_entity.id
_entity.type
_entity.pdbx_description
1 polymer ?
#
loop_
_entity_poly.entity_id
_entity_poly.type
_entity_poly.pdbx_seq_one_letter_code
_entity_poly.pdbx_strand_id
1 'polypeptide(L)'
;MNVPSELMSMLDGEHGTTKQKAARLVIDLASSAGADEFVRCDNSHVSGVSVITGGHGLRRFLADLSGDDKGKVSIPTTLNSAGCDREKMEEMGIDYPDFLKFQFDIIEAYNNLGIEATLSCTPYDRGIDLTEGIGSWAESNAVCFSNSYTSLITNRESGLSALATALTGWAPLWGLHIEDNRKPNIHVIVESKMENISDWSILGDWIGKQIRPEWKLPWGMMPHISGLPENASFEMKKALTAAAANYGCPMLWADGHTNPPPVTENYEGELIFTENDLKIRYQELAPTGIIDLVVIGCPQASVGEVRTTASYVRSKMENGQSIPDKRLWIFTSGHNYEILQSDGTVDLLEEAGALVLKDTCPEVTPYNRNMYNHILTNSLKAEHYLTSGLNKMPTSVSTISDCVEHAFNPNLISSSRPTLDSVNIKPMISNKVHVDGELNLLGRSLPSQKQWSIEGKALVTDVPITYLGYVNRDTGVIEEKGHPLDGMAIEDTVLIYPKGSGSTVAPFVLMGLIYTNKGPKAIVNCDVCPLTLPAASLLDVPYAHDFNTNPTLAVNTGDYVSLELNEGVVRLNVISRVSED
;
A
#
# COMPACT_ATOMS: atom_id res chain seq x y z
N MET A 1 -7.74 1.76 29.06
CA MET A 1 -7.83 0.75 27.99
C MET A 1 -8.38 -0.55 28.56
N ASN A 2 -9.50 -1.03 28.02
CA ASN A 2 -10.19 -2.25 28.45
C ASN A 2 -9.72 -3.43 27.59
N VAL A 3 -8.62 -4.08 27.99
CA VAL A 3 -8.05 -5.19 27.21
C VAL A 3 -8.87 -6.46 27.46
N PRO A 4 -9.36 -7.16 26.41
CA PRO A 4 -10.07 -8.42 26.56
C PRO A 4 -9.21 -9.48 27.28
N SER A 5 -9.82 -10.30 28.13
CA SER A 5 -9.11 -11.33 28.92
C SER A 5 -8.36 -12.34 28.04
N GLU A 6 -8.93 -12.70 26.89
CA GLU A 6 -8.29 -13.57 25.89
C GLU A 6 -7.01 -12.91 25.32
N LEU A 7 -7.04 -11.61 25.02
CA LEU A 7 -5.88 -10.88 24.53
C LEU A 7 -4.81 -10.72 25.62
N MET A 8 -5.22 -10.53 26.88
CA MET A 8 -4.31 -10.51 28.01
C MET A 8 -3.61 -11.87 28.23
N SER A 9 -4.34 -12.99 28.17
CA SER A 9 -3.72 -14.31 28.31
C SER A 9 -2.71 -14.61 27.18
N MET A 10 -2.97 -14.07 25.98
CA MET A 10 -1.98 -14.13 24.88
C MET A 10 -0.74 -13.27 25.20
N LEU A 11 -0.92 -12.06 25.73
CA LEU A 11 0.17 -11.18 26.15
C LEU A 11 1.02 -11.80 27.25
N ASP A 12 0.40 -12.53 28.18
CA ASP A 12 1.08 -13.24 29.28
C ASP A 12 1.83 -14.51 28.79
N GLY A 13 1.70 -14.86 27.52
CA GLY A 13 2.43 -15.98 26.89
C GLY A 13 1.76 -17.34 27.02
N GLU A 14 0.55 -17.45 27.55
CA GLU A 14 -0.16 -18.74 27.71
C GLU A 14 -0.44 -19.44 26.38
N HIS A 15 -0.52 -18.67 25.29
CA HIS A 15 -0.80 -19.13 23.93
C HIS A 15 0.46 -19.23 23.02
N GLY A 16 1.67 -19.20 23.60
CA GLY A 16 2.94 -19.25 22.88
C GLY A 16 3.51 -17.88 22.53
N THR A 17 4.77 -17.88 22.10
CA THR A 17 5.55 -16.65 21.86
C THR A 17 5.05 -15.84 20.66
N THR A 18 4.53 -16.51 19.64
CA THR A 18 4.00 -15.88 18.42
C THR A 18 2.75 -15.05 18.73
N LYS A 19 1.78 -15.63 19.48
CA LYS A 19 0.58 -14.90 19.90
C LYS A 19 0.90 -13.84 20.94
N GLN A 20 1.91 -14.03 21.76
CA GLN A 20 2.40 -13.01 22.70
C GLN A 20 2.90 -11.76 21.96
N LYS A 21 3.75 -11.94 20.93
CA LYS A 21 4.23 -10.83 20.08
C LYS A 21 3.08 -10.13 19.37
N ALA A 22 2.13 -10.89 18.84
CA ALA A 22 0.95 -10.36 18.15
C ALA A 22 0.05 -9.54 19.12
N ALA A 23 -0.25 -10.06 20.31
CA ALA A 23 -1.03 -9.36 21.31
C ALA A 23 -0.37 -8.05 21.76
N ARG A 24 0.96 -8.09 21.98
CA ARG A 24 1.75 -6.90 22.26
C ARG A 24 1.54 -5.83 21.19
N LEU A 25 1.67 -6.20 19.89
CA LEU A 25 1.51 -5.26 18.79
C LEU A 25 0.10 -4.68 18.71
N VAL A 26 -0.94 -5.50 18.90
CA VAL A 26 -2.34 -5.02 18.91
C VAL A 26 -2.57 -4.01 20.04
N ILE A 27 -2.01 -4.24 21.23
CA ILE A 27 -2.11 -3.32 22.38
C ILE A 27 -1.31 -2.04 22.15
N ASP A 28 -0.12 -2.13 21.57
CA ASP A 28 0.71 -0.97 21.22
C ASP A 28 0.00 -0.07 20.18
N LEU A 29 -0.63 -0.68 19.16
CA LEU A 29 -1.44 0.03 18.17
C LEU A 29 -2.65 0.72 18.83
N ALA A 30 -3.38 0.03 19.72
CA ALA A 30 -4.52 0.59 20.42
C ALA A 30 -4.11 1.82 21.25
N SER A 31 -3.02 1.71 21.99
CA SER A 31 -2.49 2.81 22.79
C SER A 31 -2.09 4.00 21.95
N SER A 32 -1.40 3.75 20.84
CA SER A 32 -0.97 4.82 19.92
C SER A 32 -2.16 5.52 19.24
N ALA A 33 -3.20 4.75 18.90
CA ALA A 33 -4.43 5.28 18.30
C ALA A 33 -5.36 5.97 19.32
N GLY A 34 -5.04 5.93 20.60
CA GLY A 34 -5.93 6.41 21.66
C GLY A 34 -7.20 5.57 21.81
N ALA A 35 -7.18 4.31 21.38
CA ALA A 35 -8.32 3.40 21.51
C ALA A 35 -8.40 2.83 22.94
N ASP A 36 -9.58 2.94 23.56
CA ASP A 36 -9.84 2.39 24.88
C ASP A 36 -10.43 0.98 24.84
N GLU A 37 -10.88 0.53 23.69
CA GLU A 37 -11.58 -0.73 23.46
C GLU A 37 -10.99 -1.49 22.25
N PHE A 38 -11.37 -2.77 22.15
CA PHE A 38 -10.97 -3.67 21.08
C PHE A 38 -12.20 -4.28 20.42
N VAL A 39 -12.07 -4.66 19.15
CA VAL A 39 -13.12 -5.33 18.41
C VAL A 39 -12.65 -6.71 17.95
N ARG A 40 -13.53 -7.70 18.00
CA ARG A 40 -13.29 -9.03 17.43
C ARG A 40 -13.43 -8.95 15.93
N CYS A 41 -12.43 -9.45 15.21
CA CYS A 41 -12.47 -9.51 13.75
C CYS A 41 -12.96 -10.89 13.27
N ASP A 42 -13.70 -10.88 12.16
CA ASP A 42 -14.24 -12.08 11.53
C ASP A 42 -13.24 -12.71 10.56
N ASN A 43 -12.43 -11.87 9.91
CA ASN A 43 -11.41 -12.31 8.96
C ASN A 43 -10.25 -11.32 8.86
N SER A 44 -9.16 -11.75 8.20
CA SER A 44 -8.00 -10.92 7.91
C SER A 44 -7.46 -11.18 6.49
N HIS A 45 -6.83 -10.15 5.91
CA HIS A 45 -6.09 -10.24 4.65
C HIS A 45 -4.71 -9.63 4.79
N VAL A 46 -3.67 -10.48 4.65
CA VAL A 46 -2.28 -10.09 4.94
C VAL A 46 -1.53 -9.78 3.65
N SER A 47 -0.89 -8.60 3.60
CA SER A 47 0.04 -8.21 2.54
C SER A 47 1.51 -8.44 2.92
N GLY A 48 2.41 -8.40 1.93
CA GLY A 48 3.84 -8.63 2.15
C GLY A 48 4.22 -10.08 1.90
N VAL A 49 3.92 -10.61 0.73
CA VAL A 49 4.22 -11.99 0.33
C VAL A 49 5.35 -12.07 -0.68
N SER A 50 5.45 -11.08 -1.57
CA SER A 50 6.52 -11.05 -2.56
C SER A 50 7.89 -10.82 -1.95
N VAL A 51 8.89 -11.52 -2.45
CA VAL A 51 10.31 -11.37 -2.08
C VAL A 51 10.78 -9.92 -2.23
N ILE A 52 10.37 -9.23 -3.31
CA ILE A 52 10.81 -7.85 -3.53
C ILE A 52 10.11 -6.84 -2.62
N THR A 53 8.98 -7.17 -2.01
CA THR A 53 8.32 -6.28 -1.02
C THR A 53 8.81 -6.54 0.40
N GLY A 54 8.91 -7.78 0.82
CA GLY A 54 9.29 -8.16 2.18
C GLY A 54 10.79 -8.35 2.40
N GLY A 55 11.50 -8.81 1.37
CA GLY A 55 12.95 -9.06 1.42
C GLY A 55 13.35 -10.11 2.47
N HIS A 56 14.65 -10.08 2.81
CA HIS A 56 15.20 -10.99 3.83
C HIS A 56 14.65 -10.72 5.24
N GLY A 57 14.22 -9.49 5.52
CA GLY A 57 13.65 -9.11 6.82
C GLY A 57 12.35 -9.87 7.10
N LEU A 58 11.42 -9.86 6.14
CA LEU A 58 10.16 -10.61 6.25
C LEU A 58 10.42 -12.11 6.40
N ARG A 59 11.28 -12.68 5.54
CA ARG A 59 11.60 -14.11 5.56
C ARG A 59 12.12 -14.55 6.92
N ARG A 60 13.06 -13.79 7.50
CA ARG A 60 13.60 -14.06 8.83
C ARG A 60 12.50 -13.95 9.91
N PHE A 61 11.71 -12.88 9.87
CA PHE A 61 10.64 -12.67 10.83
C PHE A 61 9.59 -13.79 10.80
N LEU A 62 9.16 -14.21 9.60
CA LEU A 62 8.20 -15.29 9.45
C LEU A 62 8.78 -16.65 9.90
N ALA A 63 10.06 -16.92 9.65
CA ALA A 63 10.71 -18.12 10.14
C ALA A 63 10.71 -18.17 11.68
N ASP A 64 10.97 -17.04 12.33
CA ASP A 64 10.93 -16.93 13.79
C ASP A 64 9.51 -17.12 14.35
N LEU A 65 8.46 -16.66 13.64
CA LEU A 65 7.07 -16.85 14.04
C LEU A 65 6.56 -18.28 13.81
N SER A 66 6.84 -18.86 12.64
CA SER A 66 6.32 -20.16 12.23
C SER A 66 6.99 -21.34 12.98
N GLY A 67 8.05 -21.09 13.73
CA GLY A 67 8.69 -22.05 14.62
C GLY A 67 7.92 -22.37 15.92
N ASP A 68 6.85 -21.62 16.21
CA ASP A 68 5.99 -21.84 17.38
C ASP A 68 4.75 -22.68 17.00
N ASP A 69 4.67 -23.91 17.47
CA ASP A 69 3.55 -24.83 17.20
C ASP A 69 2.18 -24.29 17.62
N LYS A 70 2.13 -23.37 18.59
CA LYS A 70 0.92 -22.67 19.05
C LYS A 70 0.60 -21.42 18.22
N GLY A 71 1.51 -21.02 17.34
CA GLY A 71 1.44 -19.77 16.57
C GLY A 71 0.49 -19.81 15.37
N LYS A 72 -0.70 -20.43 15.51
CA LYS A 72 -1.69 -20.45 14.42
C LYS A 72 -2.62 -19.26 14.49
N VAL A 73 -3.11 -18.81 13.30
CA VAL A 73 -4.13 -17.76 13.22
C VAL A 73 -5.41 -18.15 13.95
N SER A 74 -6.07 -17.17 14.50
CA SER A 74 -7.31 -17.32 15.28
C SER A 74 -8.58 -17.11 14.46
N ILE A 75 -8.44 -16.53 13.27
CA ILE A 75 -9.54 -16.21 12.35
C ILE A 75 -9.17 -16.58 10.91
N PRO A 76 -10.14 -16.81 10.00
CA PRO A 76 -9.91 -17.02 8.59
C PRO A 76 -9.03 -15.91 8.02
N THR A 77 -7.94 -16.29 7.37
CA THR A 77 -6.94 -15.34 6.88
C THR A 77 -6.45 -15.72 5.50
N THR A 78 -6.41 -14.73 4.60
CA THR A 78 -5.98 -14.86 3.22
C THR A 78 -4.70 -14.07 2.95
N LEU A 79 -4.01 -14.39 1.86
CA LEU A 79 -2.74 -13.76 1.46
C LEU A 79 -2.85 -12.96 0.18
N ASN A 80 -2.13 -11.84 0.14
CA ASN A 80 -1.87 -11.05 -1.05
C ASN A 80 -0.93 -11.75 -2.04
N SER A 81 -0.74 -11.16 -3.21
CA SER A 81 -0.01 -11.72 -4.35
C SER A 81 1.45 -12.05 -4.06
N ALA A 82 1.93 -13.16 -4.64
CA ALA A 82 3.35 -13.52 -4.71
C ALA A 82 4.10 -12.66 -5.74
N GLY A 83 5.43 -12.74 -5.75
CA GLY A 83 6.28 -11.95 -6.66
C GLY A 83 6.42 -12.53 -8.07
N CYS A 84 5.93 -13.72 -8.31
CA CYS A 84 5.89 -14.35 -9.62
C CYS A 84 4.78 -15.39 -9.71
N ASP A 85 4.39 -15.73 -10.93
CA ASP A 85 3.73 -16.99 -11.20
C ASP A 85 4.78 -18.11 -11.03
N ARG A 86 4.53 -19.02 -10.11
CA ARG A 86 5.49 -20.05 -9.69
C ARG A 86 5.72 -21.14 -10.76
N GLU A 87 4.81 -21.27 -11.71
CA GLU A 87 4.89 -22.22 -12.83
C GLU A 87 5.52 -21.58 -14.07
N LYS A 88 5.42 -20.24 -14.22
CA LYS A 88 5.85 -19.48 -15.41
C LYS A 88 7.01 -18.49 -15.14
N MET A 89 7.72 -18.66 -14.03
CA MET A 89 8.82 -17.73 -13.65
C MET A 89 9.90 -17.61 -14.72
N GLU A 90 10.26 -18.72 -15.37
CA GLU A 90 11.26 -18.72 -16.46
C GLU A 90 10.77 -17.91 -17.67
N GLU A 91 9.47 -18.04 -18.01
CA GLU A 91 8.85 -17.31 -19.10
C GLU A 91 8.73 -15.79 -18.80
N MET A 92 8.61 -15.43 -17.54
CA MET A 92 8.67 -14.04 -17.07
C MET A 92 10.07 -13.44 -17.16
N GLY A 93 11.12 -14.25 -17.42
CA GLY A 93 12.50 -13.80 -17.54
C GLY A 93 13.07 -13.19 -16.26
N ILE A 94 12.61 -13.64 -15.09
CA ILE A 94 13.06 -13.12 -13.79
C ILE A 94 14.52 -13.52 -13.55
N ASP A 95 15.41 -12.55 -13.57
CA ASP A 95 16.84 -12.70 -13.30
C ASP A 95 17.16 -12.27 -11.85
N TYR A 96 16.81 -13.11 -10.91
CA TYR A 96 17.07 -12.89 -9.49
C TYR A 96 17.49 -14.22 -8.84
N PRO A 97 18.75 -14.34 -8.36
CA PRO A 97 19.24 -15.58 -7.76
C PRO A 97 18.37 -16.07 -6.60
N ASP A 98 18.08 -17.36 -6.57
CA ASP A 98 17.26 -18.00 -5.52
C ASP A 98 15.85 -17.41 -5.31
N PHE A 99 15.34 -16.57 -6.22
CA PHE A 99 14.04 -15.90 -6.06
C PHE A 99 12.91 -16.89 -5.77
N LEU A 100 12.78 -17.92 -6.58
CA LEU A 100 11.70 -18.91 -6.44
C LEU A 100 11.77 -19.63 -5.09
N LYS A 101 12.99 -19.99 -4.65
CA LYS A 101 13.21 -20.60 -3.34
C LYS A 101 12.76 -19.67 -2.21
N PHE A 102 13.18 -18.40 -2.25
CA PHE A 102 12.78 -17.43 -1.23
C PHE A 102 11.28 -17.15 -1.25
N GLN A 103 10.65 -17.17 -2.43
CA GLN A 103 9.21 -17.03 -2.55
C GLN A 103 8.46 -18.20 -1.93
N PHE A 104 8.95 -19.44 -2.12
CA PHE A 104 8.38 -20.62 -1.48
C PHE A 104 8.60 -20.60 0.04
N ASP A 105 9.78 -20.23 0.53
CA ASP A 105 10.07 -20.11 1.98
C ASP A 105 9.04 -19.19 2.67
N ILE A 106 8.70 -18.04 2.05
CA ILE A 106 7.73 -17.09 2.58
C ILE A 106 6.31 -17.69 2.59
N ILE A 107 5.87 -18.29 1.49
CA ILE A 107 4.54 -18.88 1.38
C ILE A 107 4.39 -20.04 2.38
N GLU A 108 5.40 -20.89 2.50
CA GLU A 108 5.41 -22.01 3.45
C GLU A 108 5.32 -21.52 4.90
N ALA A 109 6.06 -20.47 5.23
CA ALA A 109 5.99 -19.89 6.58
C ALA A 109 4.59 -19.37 6.92
N TYR A 110 3.89 -18.70 5.97
CA TYR A 110 2.50 -18.30 6.15
C TYR A 110 1.55 -19.49 6.26
N ASN A 111 1.72 -20.53 5.45
CA ASN A 111 0.93 -21.76 5.56
C ASN A 111 1.14 -22.45 6.91
N ASN A 112 2.38 -22.43 7.43
CA ASN A 112 2.70 -22.94 8.76
C ASN A 112 2.04 -22.15 9.89
N LEU A 113 1.65 -20.89 9.68
CA LEU A 113 0.81 -20.13 10.60
C LEU A 113 -0.69 -20.42 10.42
N GLY A 114 -1.08 -21.28 9.48
CA GLY A 114 -2.47 -21.62 9.17
C GLY A 114 -3.18 -20.61 8.26
N ILE A 115 -2.42 -19.81 7.53
CA ILE A 115 -2.97 -18.82 6.60
C ILE A 115 -3.12 -19.46 5.22
N GLU A 116 -4.28 -19.27 4.58
CA GLU A 116 -4.52 -19.77 3.23
C GLU A 116 -3.74 -18.95 2.20
N ALA A 117 -2.87 -19.60 1.43
CA ALA A 117 -2.10 -18.99 0.36
C ALA A 117 -2.96 -18.68 -0.87
N THR A 118 -3.89 -17.76 -0.73
CA THR A 118 -4.82 -17.33 -1.78
C THR A 118 -4.16 -16.51 -2.88
N LEU A 119 -3.04 -15.88 -2.56
CA LEU A 119 -2.14 -15.12 -3.44
C LEU A 119 -2.87 -14.11 -4.34
N SER A 120 -3.88 -13.44 -3.77
CA SER A 120 -4.73 -12.52 -4.51
C SER A 120 -4.79 -11.14 -3.84
N CYS A 121 -4.61 -10.08 -4.63
CA CYS A 121 -4.84 -8.70 -4.19
C CYS A 121 -6.32 -8.26 -4.34
N THR A 122 -7.19 -9.18 -4.76
CA THR A 122 -8.65 -8.98 -4.87
C THR A 122 -9.43 -10.04 -4.08
N PRO A 123 -9.25 -10.11 -2.74
CA PRO A 123 -9.91 -11.14 -1.93
C PRO A 123 -11.44 -11.09 -2.00
N TYR A 124 -12.01 -9.96 -2.39
CA TYR A 124 -13.43 -9.75 -2.63
C TYR A 124 -13.96 -10.34 -3.96
N ASP A 125 -13.07 -10.82 -4.85
CA ASP A 125 -13.37 -11.39 -6.17
C ASP A 125 -13.05 -12.90 -6.21
N ARG A 126 -13.46 -13.64 -5.17
CA ARG A 126 -13.15 -15.06 -5.04
C ARG A 126 -14.38 -15.97 -4.89
N GLY A 127 -15.57 -15.40 -4.86
CA GLY A 127 -16.79 -16.17 -4.58
C GLY A 127 -16.86 -16.75 -3.17
N ILE A 128 -15.96 -16.35 -2.26
CA ILE A 128 -15.97 -16.67 -0.83
C ILE A 128 -16.52 -15.46 -0.10
N ASP A 129 -17.41 -15.70 0.87
CA ASP A 129 -18.01 -14.63 1.65
C ASP A 129 -17.06 -14.11 2.74
N LEU A 130 -16.07 -13.30 2.32
CA LEU A 130 -15.17 -12.53 3.20
C LEU A 130 -15.55 -11.04 3.23
N THR A 131 -16.69 -10.69 2.60
CA THR A 131 -17.08 -9.30 2.34
C THR A 131 -18.10 -8.78 3.32
N GLU A 132 -18.27 -9.47 4.46
CA GLU A 132 -19.16 -9.07 5.55
C GLU A 132 -18.43 -9.03 6.89
N GLY A 133 -19.00 -8.27 7.85
CA GLY A 133 -18.53 -8.20 9.23
C GLY A 133 -17.32 -7.26 9.40
N ILE A 134 -16.49 -7.57 10.39
CA ILE A 134 -15.33 -6.75 10.77
C ILE A 134 -14.06 -7.45 10.32
N GLY A 135 -13.31 -6.80 9.44
CA GLY A 135 -12.06 -7.30 8.91
C GLY A 135 -10.83 -6.53 9.39
N SER A 136 -9.67 -7.11 9.12
CA SER A 136 -8.37 -6.46 9.29
C SER A 136 -7.55 -6.69 8.01
N TRP A 137 -7.67 -5.77 7.06
CA TRP A 137 -7.16 -5.95 5.70
C TRP A 137 -5.99 -5.01 5.39
N ALA A 138 -4.93 -5.56 4.82
CA ALA A 138 -3.69 -4.85 4.51
C ALA A 138 -3.50 -4.51 3.02
N GLU A 139 -4.36 -4.96 2.10
CA GLU A 139 -4.27 -4.58 0.69
C GLU A 139 -5.09 -3.32 0.42
N SER A 140 -4.44 -2.23 -0.01
CA SER A 140 -5.03 -0.90 -0.10
C SER A 140 -6.27 -0.83 -1.01
N ASN A 141 -6.22 -1.45 -2.18
CA ASN A 141 -7.37 -1.48 -3.09
C ASN A 141 -8.52 -2.29 -2.52
N ALA A 142 -8.21 -3.43 -1.88
CA ALA A 142 -9.19 -4.31 -1.29
C ALA A 142 -9.93 -3.62 -0.12
N VAL A 143 -9.20 -2.86 0.69
CA VAL A 143 -9.77 -2.04 1.76
C VAL A 143 -10.75 -1.02 1.20
N CYS A 144 -10.33 -0.22 0.21
CA CYS A 144 -11.17 0.81 -0.36
C CYS A 144 -12.42 0.23 -1.06
N PHE A 145 -12.25 -0.83 -1.86
CA PHE A 145 -13.35 -1.49 -2.54
C PHE A 145 -14.37 -2.06 -1.54
N SER A 146 -13.89 -2.84 -0.56
CA SER A 146 -14.78 -3.54 0.37
C SER A 146 -15.54 -2.59 1.29
N ASN A 147 -14.88 -1.59 1.87
CA ASN A 147 -15.55 -0.57 2.67
C ASN A 147 -16.60 0.23 1.88
N SER A 148 -16.41 0.40 0.56
CA SER A 148 -17.30 1.19 -0.28
C SER A 148 -18.47 0.39 -0.83
N TYR A 149 -18.25 -0.86 -1.26
CA TYR A 149 -19.21 -1.62 -2.06
C TYR A 149 -19.69 -2.93 -1.42
N THR A 150 -19.21 -3.28 -0.24
CA THR A 150 -19.60 -4.48 0.50
C THR A 150 -20.04 -4.15 1.93
N SER A 151 -20.41 -5.17 2.71
CA SER A 151 -20.74 -5.02 4.13
C SER A 151 -19.54 -5.22 5.06
N LEU A 152 -18.34 -5.40 4.52
CA LEU A 152 -17.11 -5.49 5.32
C LEU A 152 -16.69 -4.11 5.83
N ILE A 153 -16.27 -4.06 7.08
CA ILE A 153 -15.71 -2.88 7.73
C ILE A 153 -14.26 -3.18 8.11
N THR A 154 -13.31 -2.44 7.56
CA THR A 154 -11.89 -2.62 7.87
C THR A 154 -11.13 -1.30 7.87
N ASN A 155 -10.16 -1.15 8.77
CA ASN A 155 -9.13 -0.11 8.62
C ASN A 155 -8.17 -0.48 7.49
N ARG A 156 -7.41 0.51 7.02
CA ARG A 156 -6.28 0.27 6.13
C ARG A 156 -5.08 -0.16 6.97
N GLU A 157 -4.93 -1.47 7.12
CA GLU A 157 -3.89 -2.06 7.94
C GLU A 157 -2.54 -2.16 7.19
N SER A 158 -1.47 -2.33 7.93
CA SER A 158 -0.20 -2.84 7.38
C SER A 158 -0.20 -4.37 7.37
N GLY A 159 0.71 -4.97 6.60
CA GLY A 159 0.86 -6.43 6.59
C GLY A 159 1.12 -7.00 7.99
N LEU A 160 1.86 -6.28 8.84
CA LEU A 160 2.16 -6.71 10.22
C LEU A 160 0.97 -6.53 11.16
N SER A 161 0.23 -5.43 11.07
CA SER A 161 -0.95 -5.23 11.93
C SER A 161 -2.08 -6.20 11.56
N ALA A 162 -2.30 -6.45 10.26
CA ALA A 162 -3.25 -7.47 9.80
C ALA A 162 -2.83 -8.89 10.26
N LEU A 163 -1.53 -9.23 10.20
CA LEU A 163 -1.02 -10.50 10.72
C LEU A 163 -1.21 -10.62 12.24
N ALA A 164 -0.97 -9.56 12.99
CA ALA A 164 -1.20 -9.57 14.44
C ALA A 164 -2.68 -9.78 14.78
N THR A 165 -3.59 -9.12 14.05
CA THR A 165 -5.03 -9.37 14.18
C THR A 165 -5.39 -10.81 13.78
N ALA A 166 -4.83 -11.34 12.69
CA ALA A 166 -5.05 -12.73 12.28
C ALA A 166 -4.69 -13.72 13.39
N LEU A 167 -3.55 -13.52 14.05
CA LEU A 167 -3.04 -14.38 15.13
C LEU A 167 -3.84 -14.27 16.43
N THR A 168 -4.35 -13.07 16.74
CA THR A 168 -5.08 -12.83 18.01
C THR A 168 -6.60 -12.91 17.84
N GLY A 169 -7.13 -12.55 16.69
CA GLY A 169 -8.54 -12.34 16.41
C GLY A 169 -9.05 -10.97 16.88
N TRP A 170 -8.18 -10.07 17.34
CA TRP A 170 -8.54 -8.77 17.89
C TRP A 170 -7.85 -7.62 17.17
N ALA A 171 -8.56 -6.51 17.00
CA ALA A 171 -8.04 -5.24 16.54
C ALA A 171 -8.43 -4.10 17.49
N PRO A 172 -7.70 -2.96 17.48
CA PRO A 172 -8.15 -1.77 18.18
C PRO A 172 -9.49 -1.27 17.63
N LEU A 173 -10.40 -0.83 18.51
CA LEU A 173 -11.63 -0.14 18.08
C LEU A 173 -11.30 1.33 17.79
N TRP A 174 -10.88 1.62 16.57
CA TRP A 174 -10.55 2.96 16.09
C TRP A 174 -10.77 3.09 14.59
N GLY A 175 -10.60 4.31 14.06
CA GLY A 175 -10.68 4.57 12.62
C GLY A 175 -12.03 4.15 12.05
N LEU A 176 -12.03 3.41 10.94
CA LEU A 176 -13.24 2.99 10.25
C LEU A 176 -14.05 1.89 10.97
N HIS A 177 -13.49 1.24 11.99
CA HIS A 177 -14.27 0.35 12.87
C HIS A 177 -15.31 1.11 13.70
N ILE A 178 -15.20 2.43 13.79
CA ILE A 178 -16.16 3.33 14.44
C ILE A 178 -17.07 3.93 13.35
N GLU A 179 -18.37 3.66 13.43
CA GLU A 179 -19.35 4.07 12.41
C GLU A 179 -19.35 5.58 12.19
N ASP A 180 -19.28 6.38 13.25
CA ASP A 180 -19.26 7.85 13.17
C ASP A 180 -18.06 8.41 12.40
N ASN A 181 -16.97 7.66 12.28
CA ASN A 181 -15.79 8.04 11.54
C ASN A 181 -15.90 7.77 10.02
N ARG A 182 -16.98 7.15 9.56
CA ARG A 182 -17.19 6.79 8.16
C ARG A 182 -17.93 7.87 7.36
N LYS A 183 -18.00 9.08 7.89
CA LYS A 183 -18.62 10.23 7.22
C LYS A 183 -17.70 10.77 6.12
N PRO A 184 -18.24 11.09 4.93
CA PRO A 184 -17.44 11.72 3.89
C PRO A 184 -17.03 13.13 4.30
N ASN A 185 -15.82 13.54 3.93
CA ASN A 185 -15.30 14.86 4.24
C ASN A 185 -15.07 15.74 3.00
N ILE A 186 -15.10 15.17 1.81
CA ILE A 186 -14.92 15.88 0.54
C ILE A 186 -16.04 15.51 -0.41
N HIS A 187 -16.59 16.51 -1.14
CA HIS A 187 -17.53 16.28 -2.22
C HIS A 187 -16.83 16.36 -3.58
N VAL A 188 -17.07 15.38 -4.43
CA VAL A 188 -16.55 15.31 -5.80
C VAL A 188 -17.72 15.25 -6.77
N ILE A 189 -17.82 16.24 -7.65
CA ILE A 189 -18.86 16.33 -8.68
C ILE A 189 -18.23 15.91 -10.02
N VAL A 190 -18.77 14.87 -10.65
CA VAL A 190 -18.30 14.36 -11.95
C VAL A 190 -19.20 14.94 -13.05
N GLU A 191 -18.64 15.84 -13.86
CA GLU A 191 -19.28 16.42 -15.06
C GLU A 191 -18.82 15.75 -16.36
N SER A 192 -17.72 14.97 -16.30
CA SER A 192 -17.20 14.23 -17.45
C SER A 192 -18.02 12.99 -17.76
N LYS A 193 -18.05 12.59 -19.03
CA LYS A 193 -18.56 11.28 -19.43
C LYS A 193 -17.56 10.19 -19.02
N MET A 194 -18.07 9.16 -18.34
CA MET A 194 -17.29 8.04 -17.84
C MET A 194 -17.69 6.77 -18.59
N GLU A 195 -16.96 6.43 -19.68
CA GLU A 195 -17.41 5.43 -20.65
C GLU A 195 -16.71 4.06 -20.49
N ASN A 196 -15.49 4.05 -19.96
CA ASN A 196 -14.67 2.83 -19.86
C ASN A 196 -13.93 2.71 -18.52
N ILE A 197 -13.31 1.55 -18.27
CA ILE A 197 -12.59 1.24 -17.02
C ILE A 197 -11.48 2.26 -16.74
N SER A 198 -10.75 2.70 -17.79
CA SER A 198 -9.63 3.63 -17.63
C SER A 198 -10.10 5.02 -17.19
N ASP A 199 -11.28 5.48 -17.62
CA ASP A 199 -11.86 6.75 -17.16
C ASP A 199 -12.08 6.74 -15.65
N TRP A 200 -12.60 5.63 -15.11
CA TRP A 200 -12.82 5.45 -13.68
C TRP A 200 -11.50 5.37 -12.90
N SER A 201 -10.49 4.73 -13.48
CA SER A 201 -9.14 4.71 -12.91
C SER A 201 -8.53 6.12 -12.86
N ILE A 202 -8.69 6.91 -13.94
CA ILE A 202 -8.23 8.31 -14.01
C ILE A 202 -8.94 9.17 -12.97
N LEU A 203 -10.25 9.02 -12.79
CA LEU A 203 -10.99 9.75 -11.76
C LEU A 203 -10.42 9.47 -10.36
N GLY A 204 -10.15 8.21 -10.02
CA GLY A 204 -9.55 7.84 -8.73
C GLY A 204 -8.17 8.46 -8.49
N ASP A 205 -7.31 8.44 -9.50
CA ASP A 205 -5.99 9.08 -9.47
C ASP A 205 -6.10 10.60 -9.36
N TRP A 206 -6.99 11.20 -10.14
CA TRP A 206 -7.23 12.65 -10.11
C TRP A 206 -7.72 13.11 -8.73
N ILE A 207 -8.70 12.42 -8.14
CA ILE A 207 -9.17 12.71 -6.77
C ILE A 207 -7.98 12.68 -5.80
N GLY A 208 -7.19 11.62 -5.85
CA GLY A 208 -6.04 11.45 -4.97
C GLY A 208 -5.02 12.60 -5.08
N LYS A 209 -4.76 13.08 -6.28
CA LYS A 209 -3.82 14.18 -6.55
C LYS A 209 -4.33 15.55 -6.14
N GLN A 210 -5.65 15.74 -6.01
CA GLN A 210 -6.25 17.00 -5.55
C GLN A 210 -6.27 17.16 -4.02
N ILE A 211 -5.91 16.10 -3.27
CA ILE A 211 -5.99 16.11 -1.81
C ILE A 211 -5.05 17.15 -1.21
N ARG A 212 -5.61 17.96 -0.33
CA ARG A 212 -4.86 18.89 0.51
C ARG A 212 -4.54 18.25 1.87
N PRO A 213 -3.41 18.58 2.49
CA PRO A 213 -3.07 18.05 3.81
C PRO A 213 -4.16 18.25 4.86
N GLU A 214 -4.82 19.40 4.85
CA GLU A 214 -5.90 19.76 5.77
C GLU A 214 -7.17 18.93 5.63
N TRP A 215 -7.36 18.23 4.51
CA TRP A 215 -8.51 17.35 4.26
C TRP A 215 -8.28 15.91 4.69
N LYS A 216 -7.08 15.59 5.20
CA LYS A 216 -6.75 14.24 5.60
C LYS A 216 -7.19 13.97 7.03
N LEU A 217 -8.10 13.02 7.17
CA LEU A 217 -8.40 12.40 8.47
C LEU A 217 -7.26 11.47 8.90
N PRO A 218 -7.10 11.16 10.20
CA PRO A 218 -6.07 10.22 10.67
C PRO A 218 -6.09 8.87 9.95
N TRP A 219 -7.29 8.40 9.55
CA TRP A 219 -7.51 7.13 8.83
C TRP A 219 -7.58 7.27 7.31
N GLY A 220 -7.42 8.48 6.75
CA GLY A 220 -7.39 8.73 5.32
C GLY A 220 -8.47 9.70 4.84
N MET A 221 -8.54 9.91 3.53
CA MET A 221 -9.55 10.75 2.89
C MET A 221 -10.78 9.92 2.51
N MET A 222 -11.97 10.48 2.67
CA MET A 222 -13.23 9.82 2.29
C MET A 222 -14.09 10.73 1.39
N PRO A 223 -13.99 10.59 0.06
CA PRO A 223 -14.79 11.37 -0.87
C PRO A 223 -16.23 10.85 -0.96
N HIS A 224 -17.17 11.78 -1.16
CA HIS A 224 -18.51 11.52 -1.67
C HIS A 224 -18.56 11.94 -3.13
N ILE A 225 -18.87 11.04 -4.03
CA ILE A 225 -18.84 11.24 -5.48
C ILE A 225 -20.26 11.26 -6.02
N SER A 226 -20.63 12.34 -6.72
CA SER A 226 -21.89 12.50 -7.44
C SER A 226 -21.66 12.65 -8.94
N GLY A 227 -22.67 12.35 -9.76
CA GLY A 227 -22.64 12.52 -11.21
C GLY A 227 -22.04 11.32 -11.98
N LEU A 228 -21.79 10.19 -11.33
CA LEU A 228 -21.36 8.97 -12.01
C LEU A 228 -22.53 8.34 -12.81
N PRO A 229 -22.25 7.65 -13.95
CA PRO A 229 -23.28 6.92 -14.70
C PRO A 229 -23.93 5.84 -13.84
N GLU A 230 -25.26 5.65 -13.96
CA GLU A 230 -26.00 4.64 -13.19
C GLU A 230 -25.49 3.19 -13.42
N ASN A 231 -25.04 2.89 -14.62
CA ASN A 231 -24.60 1.54 -15.04
C ASN A 231 -23.06 1.40 -14.92
N ALA A 232 -22.54 1.29 -13.71
CA ALA A 232 -21.15 0.99 -13.48
C ALA A 232 -20.92 -0.52 -13.33
N SER A 233 -19.97 -1.05 -14.11
CA SER A 233 -19.54 -2.45 -13.96
C SER A 233 -18.71 -2.64 -12.66
N PHE A 234 -18.55 -3.91 -12.27
CA PHE A 234 -17.64 -4.28 -11.19
C PHE A 234 -16.21 -3.75 -11.43
N GLU A 235 -15.73 -3.88 -12.68
CA GLU A 235 -14.39 -3.46 -13.08
C GLU A 235 -14.18 -1.95 -13.01
N MET A 236 -15.19 -1.16 -13.35
CA MET A 236 -15.17 0.30 -13.21
C MET A 236 -15.03 0.71 -11.73
N LYS A 237 -15.84 0.12 -10.85
CA LYS A 237 -15.78 0.34 -9.39
C LYS A 237 -14.42 -0.07 -8.81
N LYS A 238 -13.90 -1.22 -9.25
CA LYS A 238 -12.57 -1.73 -8.88
C LYS A 238 -11.46 -0.76 -9.30
N ALA A 239 -11.50 -0.24 -10.52
CA ALA A 239 -10.50 0.68 -11.04
C ALA A 239 -10.48 2.02 -10.31
N LEU A 240 -11.66 2.59 -10.00
CA LEU A 240 -11.81 3.82 -9.23
C LEU A 240 -11.19 3.69 -7.84
N THR A 241 -11.62 2.68 -7.08
CA THR A 241 -11.15 2.47 -5.70
C THR A 241 -9.67 2.14 -5.63
N ALA A 242 -9.16 1.37 -6.61
CA ALA A 242 -7.75 1.01 -6.67
C ALA A 242 -6.85 2.24 -6.87
N ALA A 243 -7.22 3.15 -7.77
CA ALA A 243 -6.47 4.36 -8.03
C ALA A 243 -6.56 5.37 -6.86
N ALA A 244 -7.74 5.56 -6.28
CA ALA A 244 -7.93 6.43 -5.11
C ALA A 244 -7.14 5.92 -3.89
N ALA A 245 -7.05 4.61 -3.71
CA ALA A 245 -6.30 4.00 -2.60
C ALA A 245 -4.79 4.27 -2.64
N ASN A 246 -4.19 4.59 -3.80
CA ASN A 246 -2.78 4.99 -3.91
C ASN A 246 -2.45 6.18 -3.02
N TYR A 247 -3.42 7.07 -2.83
CA TYR A 247 -3.28 8.32 -2.07
C TYR A 247 -3.84 8.24 -0.64
N GLY A 248 -4.17 7.03 -0.18
CA GLY A 248 -4.62 6.79 1.19
C GLY A 248 -6.13 6.87 1.38
N CYS A 249 -6.93 6.77 0.32
CA CYS A 249 -8.38 6.66 0.40
C CYS A 249 -8.78 5.26 0.91
N PRO A 250 -9.32 5.11 2.13
CA PRO A 250 -9.71 3.80 2.66
C PRO A 250 -11.15 3.43 2.34
N MET A 251 -11.95 4.40 1.88
CA MET A 251 -13.37 4.28 1.59
C MET A 251 -13.84 5.47 0.76
N LEU A 252 -14.84 5.26 -0.09
CA LEU A 252 -15.57 6.32 -0.77
C LEU A 252 -17.08 6.06 -0.75
N TRP A 253 -17.84 7.11 -0.93
CA TRP A 253 -19.27 7.09 -1.16
C TRP A 253 -19.55 7.51 -2.60
N ALA A 254 -20.47 6.85 -3.28
CA ALA A 254 -20.82 7.16 -4.67
C ALA A 254 -22.33 7.04 -4.88
N ASP A 255 -22.96 8.12 -5.32
CA ASP A 255 -24.40 8.18 -5.53
C ASP A 255 -24.88 7.09 -6.51
N GLY A 256 -25.90 6.35 -6.10
CA GLY A 256 -26.45 5.23 -6.89
C GLY A 256 -25.61 3.96 -6.93
N HIS A 257 -24.40 3.94 -6.33
CA HIS A 257 -23.48 2.80 -6.37
C HIS A 257 -23.11 2.24 -4.99
N THR A 258 -23.18 3.06 -3.95
CA THR A 258 -23.00 2.67 -2.55
C THR A 258 -24.30 2.89 -1.78
N ASN A 259 -24.36 2.44 -0.53
CA ASN A 259 -25.38 2.94 0.37
C ASN A 259 -25.28 4.47 0.46
N PRO A 260 -26.38 5.19 0.72
CA PRO A 260 -26.30 6.63 0.92
C PRO A 260 -25.31 6.97 2.03
N PRO A 261 -24.46 8.01 1.85
CA PRO A 261 -23.52 8.42 2.89
C PRO A 261 -24.28 8.90 4.14
N PRO A 262 -23.68 8.78 5.33
CA PRO A 262 -24.18 9.48 6.51
C PRO A 262 -24.30 10.98 6.23
N VAL A 263 -25.33 11.61 6.79
CA VAL A 263 -25.57 13.06 6.59
C VAL A 263 -24.34 13.84 7.04
N THR A 264 -23.77 14.60 6.11
CA THR A 264 -22.65 15.53 6.37
C THR A 264 -23.19 16.94 6.21
N GLU A 265 -23.16 17.73 7.29
CA GLU A 265 -23.67 19.10 7.27
C GLU A 265 -22.82 20.03 6.41
N ASN A 266 -21.49 19.84 6.42
CA ASN A 266 -20.54 20.60 5.63
C ASN A 266 -19.38 19.72 5.18
N TYR A 267 -19.03 19.77 3.90
CA TYR A 267 -17.78 19.20 3.39
C TYR A 267 -16.62 20.17 3.65
N GLU A 268 -15.44 19.62 3.91
CA GLU A 268 -14.19 20.40 4.05
C GLU A 268 -13.73 20.96 2.70
N GLY A 269 -14.11 20.32 1.60
CA GLY A 269 -13.80 20.74 0.24
C GLY A 269 -14.76 20.20 -0.80
N GLU A 270 -14.79 20.89 -1.94
CA GLU A 270 -15.54 20.48 -3.13
C GLU A 270 -14.59 20.47 -4.33
N LEU A 271 -14.67 19.42 -5.14
CA LEU A 271 -13.89 19.20 -6.36
C LEU A 271 -14.84 18.95 -7.53
N ILE A 272 -14.53 19.49 -8.70
CA ILE A 272 -15.29 19.26 -9.92
C ILE A 272 -14.37 18.61 -10.95
N PHE A 273 -14.72 17.39 -11.37
CA PHE A 273 -14.00 16.63 -12.40
C PHE A 273 -14.66 16.84 -13.74
N THR A 274 -13.97 17.51 -14.66
CA THR A 274 -14.50 17.91 -15.97
C THR A 274 -13.99 17.00 -17.10
N GLU A 275 -14.63 17.09 -18.26
CA GLU A 275 -14.15 16.43 -19.50
C GLU A 275 -12.73 16.89 -19.89
N ASN A 276 -12.36 18.13 -19.54
CA ASN A 276 -11.02 18.63 -19.79
C ASN A 276 -9.97 17.98 -18.88
N ASP A 277 -10.31 17.73 -17.60
CA ASP A 277 -9.43 17.03 -16.67
C ASP A 277 -9.15 15.61 -17.14
N LEU A 278 -10.20 14.90 -17.60
CA LEU A 278 -10.05 13.57 -18.18
C LEU A 278 -9.13 13.56 -19.41
N LYS A 279 -9.32 14.50 -20.34
CA LYS A 279 -8.49 14.64 -21.55
C LYS A 279 -7.02 14.95 -21.22
N ILE A 280 -6.78 15.88 -20.30
CA ILE A 280 -5.42 16.23 -19.86
C ILE A 280 -4.73 14.99 -19.29
N ARG A 281 -5.41 14.22 -18.42
CA ARG A 281 -4.80 13.02 -17.86
C ARG A 281 -4.46 11.96 -18.90
N TYR A 282 -5.33 11.72 -19.88
CA TYR A 282 -4.99 10.81 -20.99
C TYR A 282 -3.79 11.30 -21.80
N GLN A 283 -3.68 12.62 -22.02
CA GLN A 283 -2.52 13.18 -22.73
C GLN A 283 -1.22 13.03 -21.93
N GLU A 284 -1.26 13.26 -20.62
CA GLU A 284 -0.10 13.10 -19.75
C GLU A 284 0.38 11.64 -19.64
N LEU A 285 -0.55 10.70 -19.71
CA LEU A 285 -0.30 9.27 -19.54
C LEU A 285 -0.07 8.53 -20.85
N ALA A 286 -0.26 9.20 -21.98
CA ALA A 286 -0.14 8.59 -23.30
C ALA A 286 1.26 8.02 -23.54
N PRO A 287 1.38 6.88 -24.26
CA PRO A 287 2.67 6.30 -24.60
C PRO A 287 3.57 7.27 -25.35
N THR A 288 4.81 7.42 -24.91
CA THR A 288 5.83 8.25 -25.58
C THR A 288 7.01 7.38 -25.98
N GLY A 289 6.99 6.82 -27.17
CA GLY A 289 8.03 5.93 -27.66
C GLY A 289 7.61 4.47 -27.73
N ILE A 290 8.59 3.58 -27.88
CA ILE A 290 8.35 2.13 -28.02
C ILE A 290 7.91 1.54 -26.70
N ILE A 291 6.86 0.76 -26.71
CA ILE A 291 6.39 -0.04 -25.58
C ILE A 291 7.02 -1.43 -25.68
N ASP A 292 7.76 -1.84 -24.65
CA ASP A 292 8.39 -3.15 -24.61
C ASP A 292 7.45 -4.22 -24.09
N LEU A 293 6.58 -3.86 -23.13
CA LEU A 293 5.68 -4.78 -22.46
C LEU A 293 4.32 -4.14 -22.21
N VAL A 294 3.27 -4.88 -22.47
CA VAL A 294 1.89 -4.52 -22.12
C VAL A 294 1.45 -5.34 -20.92
N VAL A 295 0.89 -4.68 -19.91
CA VAL A 295 0.50 -5.30 -18.64
C VAL A 295 -0.95 -4.97 -18.32
N ILE A 296 -1.78 -6.00 -18.11
CA ILE A 296 -3.19 -5.88 -17.71
C ILE A 296 -3.38 -6.65 -16.39
N GLY A 297 -4.17 -6.07 -15.48
CA GLY A 297 -4.52 -6.75 -14.22
C GLY A 297 -3.83 -6.16 -12.99
N CYS A 298 -4.00 -4.87 -12.75
CA CYS A 298 -3.68 -4.22 -11.49
C CYS A 298 -4.85 -3.31 -11.03
N PRO A 299 -5.59 -3.73 -9.97
CA PRO A 299 -5.52 -5.04 -9.28
C PRO A 299 -5.73 -6.22 -10.21
N GLN A 300 -5.37 -7.42 -9.76
CA GLN A 300 -5.54 -8.65 -10.55
C GLN A 300 -6.85 -8.65 -11.34
N ALA A 301 -6.76 -8.98 -12.63
CA ALA A 301 -7.88 -8.89 -13.56
C ALA A 301 -9.02 -9.82 -13.16
N SER A 302 -10.23 -9.30 -13.19
CA SER A 302 -11.44 -10.12 -13.06
C SER A 302 -11.63 -11.03 -14.28
N VAL A 303 -12.49 -12.02 -14.15
CA VAL A 303 -12.89 -12.86 -15.29
C VAL A 303 -13.45 -11.99 -16.44
N GLY A 304 -14.18 -10.91 -16.12
CA GLY A 304 -14.71 -9.97 -17.10
C GLY A 304 -13.65 -9.20 -17.86
N GLU A 305 -12.62 -8.68 -17.17
CA GLU A 305 -11.49 -7.97 -17.80
C GLU A 305 -10.67 -8.89 -18.72
N VAL A 306 -10.38 -10.11 -18.28
CA VAL A 306 -9.63 -11.08 -19.09
C VAL A 306 -10.43 -11.49 -20.33
N ARG A 307 -11.73 -11.76 -20.20
CA ARG A 307 -12.60 -12.06 -21.36
C ARG A 307 -12.72 -10.89 -22.33
N THR A 308 -12.80 -9.67 -21.81
CA THR A 308 -12.79 -8.44 -22.64
C THR A 308 -11.49 -8.35 -23.41
N THR A 309 -10.35 -8.54 -22.76
CA THR A 309 -9.03 -8.58 -23.40
C THR A 309 -8.97 -9.66 -24.47
N ALA A 310 -9.44 -10.88 -24.14
CA ALA A 310 -9.49 -12.00 -25.08
C ALA A 310 -10.36 -11.73 -26.30
N SER A 311 -11.44 -10.95 -26.18
CA SER A 311 -12.29 -10.57 -27.31
C SER A 311 -11.54 -9.69 -28.32
N TYR A 312 -10.76 -8.72 -27.84
CA TYR A 312 -9.90 -7.89 -28.72
C TYR A 312 -8.77 -8.71 -29.35
N VAL A 313 -8.12 -9.59 -28.59
CA VAL A 313 -7.09 -10.50 -29.08
C VAL A 313 -7.64 -11.42 -30.17
N ARG A 314 -8.81 -12.04 -29.96
CA ARG A 314 -9.47 -12.89 -30.97
C ARG A 314 -9.70 -12.17 -32.28
N SER A 315 -10.20 -10.92 -32.23
CA SER A 315 -10.40 -10.12 -33.44
C SER A 315 -9.10 -9.88 -34.24
N LYS A 316 -7.95 -9.79 -33.58
CA LYS A 316 -6.65 -9.69 -34.24
C LYS A 316 -6.20 -11.03 -34.82
N MET A 317 -6.39 -12.12 -34.09
CA MET A 317 -6.05 -13.48 -34.57
C MET A 317 -6.85 -13.86 -35.83
N GLU A 318 -8.12 -13.50 -35.89
CA GLU A 318 -8.96 -13.70 -37.10
C GLU A 318 -8.39 -13.02 -38.35
N ASN A 319 -7.57 -11.98 -38.18
CA ASN A 319 -6.82 -11.31 -39.23
C ASN A 319 -5.42 -11.90 -39.45
N GLY A 320 -5.12 -13.06 -38.86
CA GLY A 320 -3.84 -13.76 -39.01
C GLY A 320 -2.67 -13.13 -38.23
N GLN A 321 -2.96 -12.28 -37.24
CA GLN A 321 -1.94 -11.65 -36.41
C GLN A 321 -1.65 -12.48 -35.16
N SER A 322 -0.44 -12.36 -34.62
CA SER A 322 -0.02 -12.93 -33.32
C SER A 322 0.79 -11.91 -32.53
N ILE A 323 0.85 -12.09 -31.21
CA ILE A 323 1.61 -11.23 -30.31
C ILE A 323 3.08 -11.68 -30.33
N PRO A 324 4.01 -10.82 -30.76
CA PRO A 324 5.43 -11.18 -30.75
C PRO A 324 6.00 -11.18 -29.32
N ASP A 325 6.98 -12.05 -29.09
CA ASP A 325 7.86 -12.03 -27.92
C ASP A 325 7.13 -12.06 -26.56
N LYS A 326 5.93 -12.66 -26.48
CA LYS A 326 5.11 -12.73 -25.27
C LYS A 326 4.93 -11.37 -24.56
N ARG A 327 4.81 -10.30 -25.29
CA ARG A 327 4.79 -8.94 -24.77
C ARG A 327 3.44 -8.46 -24.22
N LEU A 328 2.45 -9.33 -24.09
CA LEU A 328 1.20 -9.08 -23.35
C LEU A 328 1.16 -10.00 -22.13
N TRP A 329 1.25 -9.41 -20.96
CA TRP A 329 1.10 -10.11 -19.70
C TRP A 329 -0.23 -9.75 -19.04
N ILE A 330 -0.98 -10.77 -18.65
CA ILE A 330 -2.28 -10.61 -17.99
C ILE A 330 -2.19 -11.26 -16.62
N PHE A 331 -2.35 -10.45 -15.56
CA PHE A 331 -2.26 -10.88 -14.18
C PHE A 331 -3.65 -11.13 -13.61
N THR A 332 -3.91 -12.31 -13.07
CA THR A 332 -5.19 -12.66 -12.45
C THR A 332 -4.96 -13.51 -11.19
N SER A 333 -6.01 -13.74 -10.40
CA SER A 333 -5.94 -14.67 -9.26
C SER A 333 -5.98 -16.12 -9.73
N GLY A 334 -5.46 -17.06 -8.92
CA GLY A 334 -5.56 -18.48 -9.22
C GLY A 334 -7.01 -18.93 -9.39
N HIS A 335 -7.93 -18.42 -8.56
CA HIS A 335 -9.36 -18.69 -8.69
C HIS A 335 -9.93 -18.28 -10.06
N ASN A 336 -9.67 -17.04 -10.50
CA ASN A 336 -10.14 -16.56 -11.79
C ASN A 336 -9.46 -17.28 -12.96
N TYR A 337 -8.16 -17.63 -12.79
CA TYR A 337 -7.42 -18.40 -13.78
C TYR A 337 -8.07 -19.76 -14.05
N GLU A 338 -8.48 -20.49 -13.02
CA GLU A 338 -9.17 -21.79 -13.16
C GLU A 338 -10.49 -21.67 -13.95
N ILE A 339 -11.26 -20.62 -13.71
CA ILE A 339 -12.49 -20.33 -14.47
C ILE A 339 -12.17 -20.09 -15.94
N LEU A 340 -11.19 -19.21 -16.21
CA LEU A 340 -10.75 -18.82 -17.55
C LEU A 340 -10.07 -19.97 -18.31
N GLN A 341 -9.38 -20.86 -17.62
CA GLN A 341 -8.83 -22.09 -18.21
C GLN A 341 -9.94 -23.04 -18.59
N SER A 342 -10.95 -23.20 -17.75
CA SER A 342 -12.06 -24.13 -17.99
C SER A 342 -12.94 -23.73 -19.19
N ASP A 343 -13.01 -22.47 -19.53
CA ASP A 343 -13.79 -21.94 -20.67
C ASP A 343 -12.95 -21.71 -21.94
N GLY A 344 -11.65 -22.02 -21.90
CA GLY A 344 -10.72 -21.89 -23.03
C GLY A 344 -10.21 -20.48 -23.28
N THR A 345 -10.48 -19.52 -22.38
CA THR A 345 -10.02 -18.14 -22.53
C THR A 345 -8.49 -18.05 -22.37
N VAL A 346 -7.91 -18.80 -21.44
CA VAL A 346 -6.44 -18.85 -21.25
C VAL A 346 -5.77 -19.43 -22.48
N ASP A 347 -6.28 -20.56 -23.00
CA ASP A 347 -5.71 -21.24 -24.18
C ASP A 347 -5.71 -20.30 -25.41
N LEU A 348 -6.80 -19.56 -25.63
CA LEU A 348 -6.88 -18.57 -26.72
C LEU A 348 -5.84 -17.47 -26.58
N LEU A 349 -5.64 -16.93 -25.38
CA LEU A 349 -4.68 -15.86 -25.14
C LEU A 349 -3.24 -16.35 -25.31
N GLU A 350 -2.93 -17.54 -24.82
CA GLU A 350 -1.60 -18.14 -24.94
C GLU A 350 -1.29 -18.58 -26.40
N GLU A 351 -2.29 -19.07 -27.14
CA GLU A 351 -2.17 -19.33 -28.58
C GLU A 351 -1.86 -18.05 -29.37
N ALA A 352 -2.44 -16.92 -28.95
CA ALA A 352 -2.14 -15.61 -29.54
C ALA A 352 -0.71 -15.12 -29.23
N GLY A 353 -0.02 -15.71 -28.26
CA GLY A 353 1.30 -15.29 -27.80
C GLY A 353 1.29 -14.41 -26.55
N ALA A 354 0.18 -14.29 -25.84
CA ALA A 354 0.14 -13.64 -24.54
C ALA A 354 0.66 -14.56 -23.41
N LEU A 355 0.96 -13.99 -22.27
CA LEU A 355 1.31 -14.71 -21.05
C LEU A 355 0.24 -14.42 -19.98
N VAL A 356 -0.56 -15.42 -19.63
CA VAL A 356 -1.55 -15.30 -18.56
C VAL A 356 -0.93 -15.80 -17.26
N LEU A 357 -0.79 -14.92 -16.28
CA LEU A 357 -0.07 -15.13 -15.02
C LEU A 357 -1.05 -15.20 -13.85
N LYS A 358 -0.91 -16.24 -13.03
CA LYS A 358 -1.74 -16.42 -11.81
C LYS A 358 -0.96 -16.13 -10.54
N ASP A 359 -1.68 -15.76 -9.48
CA ASP A 359 -1.16 -15.63 -8.12
C ASP A 359 -0.10 -14.54 -7.90
N THR A 360 0.14 -13.72 -8.91
CA THR A 360 1.12 -12.62 -8.86
C THR A 360 0.49 -11.31 -9.34
N CYS A 361 1.22 -10.21 -9.27
CA CYS A 361 0.72 -8.89 -9.57
C CYS A 361 1.84 -8.02 -10.19
N PRO A 362 1.51 -7.08 -11.09
CA PRO A 362 2.51 -6.25 -11.76
C PRO A 362 3.44 -5.48 -10.83
N GLU A 363 2.92 -4.99 -9.71
CA GLU A 363 3.67 -4.13 -8.77
C GLU A 363 4.80 -4.87 -8.07
N VAL A 364 4.58 -6.16 -7.77
CA VAL A 364 5.47 -6.99 -6.93
C VAL A 364 6.28 -8.00 -7.72
N THR A 365 6.20 -7.93 -9.05
CA THR A 365 7.02 -8.72 -9.97
C THR A 365 8.34 -8.00 -10.25
N PRO A 366 9.51 -8.64 -10.12
CA PRO A 366 10.77 -8.08 -10.58
C PRO A 366 10.89 -8.19 -12.09
N TYR A 367 10.94 -7.06 -12.79
CA TYR A 367 11.12 -7.02 -14.24
C TYR A 367 12.61 -7.04 -14.62
N ASN A 368 12.96 -7.84 -15.62
CA ASN A 368 14.30 -7.83 -16.20
C ASN A 368 14.53 -6.55 -17.04
N ARG A 369 15.33 -5.63 -16.49
CA ARG A 369 15.63 -4.31 -17.09
C ARG A 369 16.45 -4.39 -18.39
N ASN A 370 17.04 -5.55 -18.71
CA ASN A 370 17.67 -5.80 -20.00
C ASN A 370 16.65 -6.09 -21.11
N MET A 371 15.43 -6.50 -20.74
CA MET A 371 14.36 -6.83 -21.67
C MET A 371 13.29 -5.73 -21.74
N TYR A 372 12.93 -5.15 -20.58
CA TYR A 372 11.79 -4.23 -20.47
C TYR A 372 12.22 -2.89 -19.90
N ASN A 373 11.92 -1.81 -20.61
CA ASN A 373 12.26 -0.44 -20.22
C ASN A 373 11.06 0.50 -20.22
N HIS A 374 9.94 0.12 -20.87
CA HIS A 374 8.72 0.91 -20.92
C HIS A 374 7.50 -0.02 -20.94
N ILE A 375 6.62 0.14 -19.97
CA ILE A 375 5.37 -0.62 -19.82
C ILE A 375 4.17 0.23 -20.24
N LEU A 376 3.19 -0.41 -20.91
CA LEU A 376 1.85 0.14 -21.11
C LEU A 376 0.83 -0.67 -20.28
N THR A 377 -0.08 0.01 -19.61
CA THR A 377 -1.13 -0.62 -18.79
C THR A 377 -2.46 0.11 -18.92
N ASN A 378 -3.56 -0.53 -18.46
CA ASN A 378 -4.88 0.09 -18.36
C ASN A 378 -5.18 0.64 -16.95
N SER A 379 -4.22 0.63 -16.04
CA SER A 379 -4.42 0.89 -14.61
C SER A 379 -3.54 2.00 -14.07
N LEU A 380 -4.15 3.02 -13.46
CA LEU A 380 -3.42 4.07 -12.74
C LEU A 380 -2.81 3.56 -11.42
N LYS A 381 -3.31 2.47 -10.85
CA LYS A 381 -2.64 1.81 -9.72
C LYS A 381 -1.32 1.22 -10.17
N ALA A 382 -1.30 0.50 -11.30
CA ALA A 382 -0.06 -0.05 -11.87
C ALA A 382 0.92 1.06 -12.25
N GLU A 383 0.47 2.11 -12.93
CA GLU A 383 1.32 3.25 -13.31
C GLU A 383 2.00 3.86 -12.09
N HIS A 384 1.24 4.16 -11.05
CA HIS A 384 1.75 4.76 -9.81
C HIS A 384 2.89 3.92 -9.20
N TYR A 385 2.67 2.62 -8.97
CA TYR A 385 3.65 1.76 -8.30
C TYR A 385 4.78 1.30 -9.20
N LEU A 386 4.56 1.08 -10.48
CA LEU A 386 5.62 0.72 -11.42
C LEU A 386 6.58 1.88 -11.66
N THR A 387 6.06 3.11 -11.78
CA THR A 387 6.88 4.30 -12.02
C THR A 387 7.62 4.75 -10.76
N SER A 388 6.93 4.82 -9.64
CA SER A 388 7.46 5.39 -8.39
C SER A 388 7.95 4.36 -7.36
N GLY A 389 7.48 3.11 -7.46
CA GLY A 389 7.75 2.05 -6.49
C GLY A 389 9.06 1.28 -6.74
N LEU A 390 8.99 -0.03 -6.51
CA LEU A 390 10.18 -0.92 -6.55
C LEU A 390 10.84 -1.03 -7.92
N ASN A 391 10.02 -1.00 -8.98
CA ASN A 391 10.51 -1.24 -10.33
C ASN A 391 11.10 0.02 -10.99
N LYS A 392 10.68 1.23 -10.58
CA LYS A 392 11.08 2.51 -11.18
C LYS A 392 11.05 2.45 -12.72
N MET A 393 9.97 1.86 -13.25
CA MET A 393 9.77 1.54 -14.66
C MET A 393 8.93 2.62 -15.34
N PRO A 394 9.39 3.30 -16.37
CA PRO A 394 8.55 4.17 -17.17
C PRO A 394 7.27 3.45 -17.60
N THR A 395 6.12 4.01 -17.22
CA THR A 395 4.82 3.38 -17.44
C THR A 395 3.84 4.38 -18.03
N SER A 396 3.17 3.98 -19.10
CA SER A 396 2.10 4.73 -19.75
C SER A 396 0.76 4.06 -19.53
N VAL A 397 -0.33 4.80 -19.72
CA VAL A 397 -1.69 4.28 -19.52
C VAL A 397 -2.53 4.51 -20.76
N SER A 398 -3.32 3.50 -21.12
CA SER A 398 -4.32 3.58 -22.18
C SER A 398 -5.50 2.65 -21.91
N THR A 399 -6.47 2.58 -22.80
CA THR A 399 -7.59 1.65 -22.72
C THR A 399 -7.14 0.19 -22.95
N ILE A 400 -7.94 -0.80 -22.55
CA ILE A 400 -7.64 -2.22 -22.81
C ILE A 400 -7.49 -2.46 -24.32
N SER A 401 -8.34 -1.86 -25.17
CA SER A 401 -8.25 -2.03 -26.63
C SER A 401 -6.94 -1.50 -27.20
N ASP A 402 -6.48 -0.34 -26.73
CA ASP A 402 -5.20 0.24 -27.18
C ASP A 402 -4.01 -0.57 -26.64
N CYS A 403 -4.09 -1.06 -25.42
CA CYS A 403 -3.11 -1.97 -24.85
C CYS A 403 -2.93 -3.22 -25.72
N VAL A 404 -4.05 -3.83 -26.16
CA VAL A 404 -4.00 -4.98 -27.08
C VAL A 404 -3.40 -4.58 -28.44
N GLU A 405 -3.78 -3.41 -29.00
CA GLU A 405 -3.20 -2.91 -30.27
C GLU A 405 -1.67 -2.79 -30.19
N HIS A 406 -1.15 -2.20 -29.09
CA HIS A 406 0.29 -2.08 -28.86
C HIS A 406 0.97 -3.45 -28.65
N ALA A 407 0.27 -4.42 -28.07
CA ALA A 407 0.81 -5.77 -27.90
C ALA A 407 1.05 -6.47 -29.25
N PHE A 408 0.15 -6.29 -30.20
CA PHE A 408 0.28 -6.86 -31.56
C PHE A 408 1.24 -6.07 -32.44
N ASN A 409 1.39 -4.76 -32.21
CA ASN A 409 2.19 -3.88 -33.07
C ASN A 409 3.33 -3.21 -32.27
N PRO A 410 4.50 -3.87 -32.15
CA PRO A 410 5.64 -3.33 -31.39
C PRO A 410 6.21 -2.02 -31.95
N ASN A 411 5.94 -1.73 -33.20
CA ASN A 411 6.42 -0.52 -33.89
C ASN A 411 5.39 0.62 -33.84
N LEU A 412 4.27 0.44 -33.15
CA LEU A 412 3.29 1.49 -32.99
C LEU A 412 3.92 2.62 -32.17
N ILE A 413 4.12 3.77 -32.80
CA ILE A 413 4.60 4.98 -32.15
C ILE A 413 3.38 5.83 -31.88
N SER A 414 3.12 6.06 -30.63
CA SER A 414 2.11 7.02 -30.19
C SER A 414 2.50 8.43 -30.66
N SER A 415 1.52 9.24 -31.05
CA SER A 415 1.76 10.64 -31.39
C SER A 415 2.50 11.33 -30.25
N SER A 416 3.57 12.04 -30.58
CA SER A 416 4.41 12.76 -29.64
C SER A 416 3.56 13.60 -28.67
N ARG A 417 3.86 13.50 -27.37
CA ARG A 417 3.38 14.48 -26.38
C ARG A 417 3.67 15.89 -26.89
N PRO A 418 2.76 16.86 -26.69
CA PRO A 418 3.20 18.24 -26.61
C PRO A 418 4.28 18.27 -25.51
N THR A 419 5.43 18.84 -25.81
CA THR A 419 6.47 19.12 -24.81
C THR A 419 5.82 19.96 -23.72
N LEU A 420 5.48 19.32 -22.61
CA LEU A 420 5.21 20.03 -21.37
C LEU A 420 6.55 20.65 -20.97
N ASP A 421 6.59 21.97 -20.90
CA ASP A 421 7.67 22.67 -20.24
C ASP A 421 7.92 21.97 -18.90
N SER A 422 9.19 21.71 -18.62
CA SER A 422 9.68 21.01 -17.44
C SER A 422 8.76 21.28 -16.25
N VAL A 423 8.10 20.23 -15.74
CA VAL A 423 7.30 20.30 -14.52
C VAL A 423 8.27 20.81 -13.46
N ASN A 424 8.15 22.08 -13.09
CA ASN A 424 8.79 22.64 -11.93
C ASN A 424 8.19 21.89 -10.75
N ILE A 425 8.88 20.83 -10.31
CA ILE A 425 8.64 20.21 -9.02
C ILE A 425 8.92 21.33 -8.02
N LYS A 426 7.86 22.00 -7.57
CA LYS A 426 8.01 22.94 -6.46
C LYS A 426 8.53 22.12 -5.29
N PRO A 427 9.71 22.46 -4.75
CA PRO A 427 10.16 21.81 -3.52
C PRO A 427 9.03 21.99 -2.50
N MET A 428 8.70 20.91 -1.79
CA MET A 428 7.76 20.99 -0.67
C MET A 428 8.38 21.97 0.33
N ILE A 429 7.79 23.16 0.44
CA ILE A 429 8.31 24.21 1.31
C ILE A 429 7.93 23.83 2.73
N SER A 430 8.92 23.39 3.50
CA SER A 430 8.80 23.27 4.94
C SER A 430 8.65 24.67 5.55
N ASN A 431 7.48 24.98 6.09
CA ASN A 431 7.26 26.18 6.89
C ASN A 431 7.76 25.92 8.31
N LYS A 432 9.09 25.88 8.51
CA LYS A 432 9.66 25.77 9.84
C LYS A 432 9.44 27.08 10.60
N VAL A 433 8.69 26.99 11.67
CA VAL A 433 8.59 28.05 12.67
C VAL A 433 9.70 27.85 13.67
N HIS A 434 10.64 28.81 13.76
CA HIS A 434 11.70 28.78 14.79
C HIS A 434 11.03 28.99 16.16
N VAL A 435 11.19 28.03 17.06
CA VAL A 435 10.76 28.16 18.46
C VAL A 435 12.01 28.42 19.30
N ASP A 436 12.19 29.66 19.73
CA ASP A 436 13.26 30.04 20.66
C ASP A 436 12.82 29.73 22.10
N GLY A 437 13.64 28.97 22.85
CA GLY A 437 13.45 28.69 24.27
C GLY A 437 13.89 27.31 24.68
N GLU A 438 13.95 27.04 25.98
CA GLU A 438 14.13 25.69 26.55
C GLU A 438 12.91 24.82 26.17
N LEU A 439 13.10 23.88 25.26
CA LEU A 439 12.04 23.02 24.76
C LEU A 439 11.86 21.84 25.72
N ASN A 440 10.76 21.82 26.43
CA ASN A 440 10.34 20.67 27.23
C ASN A 440 9.34 19.84 26.42
N LEU A 441 9.87 19.00 25.52
CA LEU A 441 9.07 18.12 24.68
C LEU A 441 8.74 16.84 25.42
N LEU A 442 7.50 16.71 25.81
CA LEU A 442 6.96 15.53 26.50
C LEU A 442 6.02 14.77 25.58
N GLY A 443 6.31 13.49 25.39
CA GLY A 443 5.54 12.55 24.60
C GLY A 443 5.27 11.24 25.32
N ARG A 444 4.74 10.27 24.60
CA ARG A 444 4.42 8.93 25.08
C ARG A 444 5.21 7.88 24.31
N SER A 445 5.33 6.70 24.88
CA SER A 445 5.88 5.52 24.19
C SER A 445 4.86 4.39 24.14
N LEU A 446 5.23 3.29 23.50
CA LEU A 446 4.41 2.08 23.42
C LEU A 446 4.31 1.41 24.81
N PRO A 447 3.16 0.85 25.20
CA PRO A 447 3.00 0.12 26.46
C PRO A 447 3.99 -1.03 26.65
N SER A 448 4.45 -1.63 25.58
CA SER A 448 5.46 -2.68 25.58
C SER A 448 6.85 -2.20 25.98
N GLN A 449 7.14 -0.91 25.82
CA GLN A 449 8.44 -0.29 26.13
C GLN A 449 8.38 0.34 27.52
N LYS A 450 9.25 -0.09 28.43
CA LYS A 450 9.17 0.33 29.83
C LYS A 450 10.17 1.42 30.21
N GLN A 451 11.42 1.28 29.81
CA GLN A 451 12.49 2.24 30.10
C GLN A 451 13.59 2.14 29.05
N TRP A 452 13.99 3.26 28.50
CA TRP A 452 15.15 3.38 27.63
C TRP A 452 15.66 4.83 27.62
N SER A 453 16.94 4.99 27.25
CA SER A 453 17.58 6.29 27.05
C SER A 453 18.44 6.22 25.79
N ILE A 454 18.26 7.16 24.87
CA ILE A 454 18.93 7.23 23.58
C ILE A 454 19.43 8.64 23.36
N GLU A 455 20.66 8.73 22.87
CA GLU A 455 21.23 9.97 22.36
C GLU A 455 21.69 9.81 20.91
N GLY A 456 21.55 10.84 20.11
CA GLY A 456 21.96 10.81 18.71
C GLY A 456 21.66 12.07 17.93
N LYS A 457 22.15 12.09 16.69
CA LYS A 457 21.81 13.14 15.73
C LYS A 457 20.36 12.98 15.28
N ALA A 458 19.62 14.07 15.30
CA ALA A 458 18.26 14.10 14.78
C ALA A 458 18.29 14.19 13.24
N LEU A 459 17.42 13.40 12.61
CA LEU A 459 17.06 13.52 11.21
C LEU A 459 15.58 13.86 11.14
N VAL A 460 15.24 15.08 10.70
CA VAL A 460 13.91 15.69 10.93
C VAL A 460 13.28 16.12 9.62
N THR A 461 12.02 15.78 9.45
CA THR A 461 11.18 16.28 8.35
C THR A 461 9.72 16.45 8.81
N ASP A 462 9.02 17.40 8.25
CA ASP A 462 7.56 17.59 8.36
C ASP A 462 6.78 16.89 7.23
N VAL A 463 7.49 16.18 6.35
CA VAL A 463 6.94 15.40 5.24
C VAL A 463 6.94 13.92 5.60
N PRO A 464 5.83 13.18 5.34
CA PRO A 464 5.78 11.73 5.54
C PRO A 464 6.83 10.98 4.71
N ILE A 465 7.43 9.92 5.28
CA ILE A 465 8.44 9.10 4.60
C ILE A 465 7.79 7.89 3.94
N THR A 466 8.08 7.70 2.65
CA THR A 466 7.66 6.52 1.89
C THR A 466 8.77 5.47 1.88
N TYR A 467 8.67 4.44 2.72
CA TYR A 467 9.73 3.43 2.83
C TYR A 467 9.86 2.56 1.58
N LEU A 468 8.71 2.06 1.04
CA LEU A 468 8.75 1.16 -0.12
C LEU A 468 9.10 1.93 -1.38
N GLY A 469 10.23 1.57 -1.99
CA GLY A 469 10.71 2.16 -3.24
C GLY A 469 11.51 3.46 -3.10
N TYR A 470 11.45 4.12 -1.93
CA TYR A 470 12.14 5.40 -1.70
C TYR A 470 13.17 5.38 -0.57
N VAL A 471 13.18 4.35 0.27
CA VAL A 471 14.31 4.12 1.18
C VAL A 471 15.10 2.93 0.67
N ASN A 472 16.35 3.15 0.35
CA ASN A 472 17.26 2.12 -0.14
C ASN A 472 17.49 1.05 0.94
N ARG A 473 17.22 -0.20 0.62
CA ARG A 473 17.19 -1.32 1.58
C ARG A 473 18.58 -1.76 2.05
N ASP A 474 19.62 -1.44 1.27
CA ASP A 474 20.98 -1.85 1.56
C ASP A 474 21.73 -0.77 2.34
N THR A 475 21.37 0.51 2.12
CA THR A 475 22.09 1.66 2.66
C THR A 475 21.30 2.48 3.67
N GLY A 476 19.96 2.34 3.71
CA GLY A 476 19.07 3.19 4.52
C GLY A 476 18.96 4.64 4.04
N VAL A 477 19.43 4.95 2.83
CA VAL A 477 19.34 6.29 2.24
C VAL A 477 17.95 6.54 1.68
N ILE A 478 17.39 7.71 1.97
CA ILE A 478 16.14 8.18 1.34
C ILE A 478 16.47 8.66 -0.07
N GLU A 479 15.86 8.08 -1.09
CA GLU A 479 16.07 8.35 -2.53
C GLU A 479 14.77 8.87 -3.18
N GLU A 480 14.14 9.85 -2.56
CA GLU A 480 12.89 10.47 -3.02
C GLU A 480 13.16 11.90 -3.48
N LYS A 481 13.22 12.10 -4.80
CA LYS A 481 13.48 13.44 -5.38
C LYS A 481 12.46 14.46 -4.92
N GLY A 482 12.95 15.57 -4.37
CA GLY A 482 12.14 16.66 -3.83
C GLY A 482 11.69 16.46 -2.37
N HIS A 483 11.99 15.31 -1.76
CA HIS A 483 11.82 15.13 -0.32
C HIS A 483 12.89 15.90 0.45
N PRO A 484 12.58 16.56 1.59
CA PRO A 484 13.57 17.33 2.36
C PRO A 484 14.80 16.53 2.81
N LEU A 485 14.66 15.21 2.94
CA LEU A 485 15.73 14.29 3.34
C LEU A 485 16.30 13.46 2.17
N ASP A 486 16.06 13.86 0.91
CA ASP A 486 16.63 13.16 -0.24
C ASP A 486 18.16 13.09 -0.16
N GLY A 487 18.72 11.90 -0.34
CA GLY A 487 20.16 11.61 -0.21
C GLY A 487 20.67 11.39 1.24
N MET A 488 19.81 11.50 2.27
CA MET A 488 20.21 11.30 3.67
C MET A 488 19.90 9.87 4.14
N ALA A 489 20.83 9.30 4.95
CA ALA A 489 20.65 7.99 5.54
C ALA A 489 19.93 8.07 6.89
N ILE A 490 19.01 7.14 7.14
CA ILE A 490 18.31 7.01 8.43
C ILE A 490 19.13 6.23 9.46
N GLU A 491 20.20 5.57 9.03
CA GLU A 491 21.06 4.75 9.88
C GLU A 491 21.59 5.55 11.07
N ASP A 492 21.48 4.98 12.26
CA ASP A 492 22.06 5.50 13.52
C ASP A 492 21.54 6.89 13.93
N THR A 493 20.39 7.34 13.41
CA THR A 493 19.77 8.63 13.71
C THR A 493 18.59 8.52 14.68
N VAL A 494 18.22 9.62 15.31
CA VAL A 494 16.90 9.84 15.90
C VAL A 494 16.00 10.40 14.80
N LEU A 495 15.15 9.54 14.22
CA LEU A 495 14.34 9.88 13.07
C LEU A 495 13.00 10.49 13.51
N ILE A 496 12.79 11.77 13.19
CA ILE A 496 11.62 12.56 13.61
C ILE A 496 10.82 12.98 12.37
N TYR A 497 9.60 12.47 12.22
CA TYR A 497 8.75 12.74 11.06
C TYR A 497 7.28 12.46 11.38
N PRO A 498 6.32 13.01 10.58
CA PRO A 498 4.90 12.88 10.90
C PRO A 498 4.45 11.43 10.98
N LYS A 499 4.64 10.67 9.91
CA LYS A 499 4.24 9.27 9.75
C LYS A 499 4.86 8.64 8.50
N GLY A 500 4.81 7.32 8.39
CA GLY A 500 5.05 6.61 7.14
C GLY A 500 3.93 6.84 6.13
N SER A 501 4.25 6.78 4.85
CA SER A 501 3.29 6.89 3.74
C SER A 501 3.47 5.75 2.73
N GLY A 502 2.58 5.69 1.73
CA GLY A 502 2.64 4.71 0.66
C GLY A 502 2.10 3.33 1.04
N SER A 503 2.84 2.31 0.69
CA SER A 503 2.40 0.91 0.71
C SER A 503 2.23 0.31 2.12
N THR A 504 1.25 -0.55 2.28
CA THR A 504 0.97 -1.34 3.50
C THR A 504 2.09 -2.33 3.86
N VAL A 505 3.05 -2.57 2.96
CA VAL A 505 4.24 -3.40 3.21
C VAL A 505 5.46 -2.59 3.69
N ALA A 506 5.32 -1.28 3.89
CA ALA A 506 6.37 -0.39 4.40
C ALA A 506 7.07 -0.91 5.68
N PRO A 507 6.36 -1.49 6.68
CA PRO A 507 7.00 -2.02 7.88
C PRO A 507 8.06 -3.09 7.60
N PHE A 508 7.90 -3.90 6.56
CA PHE A 508 8.90 -4.93 6.21
C PHE A 508 10.21 -4.33 5.68
N VAL A 509 10.15 -3.18 4.99
CA VAL A 509 11.35 -2.44 4.58
C VAL A 509 12.10 -1.94 5.81
N LEU A 510 11.39 -1.31 6.75
CA LEU A 510 11.98 -0.84 7.99
C LEU A 510 12.54 -1.99 8.84
N MET A 511 11.84 -3.13 8.94
CA MET A 511 12.36 -4.32 9.62
C MET A 511 13.66 -4.82 8.98
N GLY A 512 13.72 -4.87 7.64
CA GLY A 512 14.91 -5.25 6.91
C GLY A 512 16.11 -4.37 7.27
N LEU A 513 15.92 -3.05 7.29
CA LEU A 513 16.93 -2.08 7.68
C LEU A 513 17.38 -2.24 9.14
N ILE A 514 16.45 -2.51 10.06
CA ILE A 514 16.78 -2.78 11.46
C ILE A 514 17.61 -4.06 11.59
N TYR A 515 17.22 -5.14 10.92
CA TYR A 515 17.96 -6.42 10.96
C TYR A 515 19.38 -6.33 10.38
N THR A 516 19.62 -5.38 9.47
CA THR A 516 20.93 -5.16 8.84
C THR A 516 21.73 -4.03 9.49
N ASN A 517 21.26 -3.49 10.63
CA ASN A 517 21.85 -2.33 11.32
C ASN A 517 21.91 -1.06 10.44
N LYS A 518 20.94 -0.90 9.54
CA LYS A 518 20.74 0.29 8.70
C LYS A 518 19.51 1.11 9.12
N GLY A 519 18.85 0.70 10.19
CA GLY A 519 17.70 1.39 10.77
C GLY A 519 18.09 2.55 11.70
N PRO A 520 17.10 3.38 12.10
CA PRO A 520 17.32 4.47 13.05
C PRO A 520 17.52 3.94 14.49
N LYS A 521 18.17 4.71 15.34
CA LYS A 521 18.28 4.45 16.79
C LYS A 521 16.97 4.57 17.52
N ALA A 522 16.17 5.55 17.13
CA ALA A 522 14.84 5.80 17.69
C ALA A 522 13.94 6.42 16.62
N ILE A 523 12.66 6.22 16.78
CA ILE A 523 11.62 6.76 15.88
C ILE A 523 10.69 7.66 16.68
N VAL A 524 10.44 8.86 16.18
CA VAL A 524 9.48 9.83 16.70
C VAL A 524 8.47 10.13 15.62
N ASN A 525 7.21 9.75 15.81
CA ASN A 525 6.10 10.09 14.93
C ASN A 525 5.17 11.12 15.58
N CYS A 526 4.60 12.01 14.77
CA CYS A 526 3.62 12.99 15.24
C CYS A 526 2.21 12.39 15.28
N ASP A 527 1.89 11.51 14.31
CA ASP A 527 0.59 10.88 14.13
C ASP A 527 0.65 9.38 14.36
N VAL A 528 -0.51 8.75 14.59
CA VAL A 528 -0.65 7.29 14.60
C VAL A 528 -0.17 6.72 13.26
N CYS A 529 0.77 5.80 13.31
CA CYS A 529 1.38 5.28 12.09
C CYS A 529 1.43 3.74 12.02
N PRO A 530 0.37 3.09 11.50
CA PRO A 530 0.37 1.64 11.28
C PRO A 530 1.46 1.15 10.32
N LEU A 531 2.07 2.04 9.55
CA LEU A 531 3.15 1.72 8.59
C LEU A 531 4.55 1.76 9.21
N THR A 532 4.71 2.27 10.43
CA THR A 532 6.03 2.39 11.10
C THR A 532 6.04 1.66 12.44
N LEU A 533 5.05 1.95 13.30
CA LEU A 533 4.95 1.43 14.66
C LEU A 533 5.12 -0.10 14.75
N PRO A 534 4.54 -0.92 13.85
CA PRO A 534 4.67 -2.37 13.96
C PRO A 534 6.11 -2.87 13.93
N ALA A 535 6.95 -2.28 13.08
CA ALA A 535 8.37 -2.66 13.03
C ALA A 535 9.11 -2.26 14.31
N ALA A 536 8.82 -1.08 14.84
CA ALA A 536 9.42 -0.60 16.09
C ALA A 536 8.99 -1.43 17.30
N SER A 537 7.69 -1.76 17.41
CA SER A 537 7.13 -2.60 18.47
C SER A 537 7.73 -4.01 18.47
N LEU A 538 7.75 -4.67 17.30
CA LEU A 538 8.19 -6.07 17.18
C LEU A 538 9.71 -6.26 17.33
N LEU A 539 10.51 -5.23 17.00
CA LEU A 539 11.97 -5.28 17.04
C LEU A 539 12.59 -4.42 18.15
N ASP A 540 11.78 -3.98 19.12
CA ASP A 540 12.21 -3.22 20.30
C ASP A 540 13.00 -1.93 19.99
N VAL A 541 12.69 -1.28 18.86
CA VAL A 541 13.26 0.03 18.55
C VAL A 541 12.57 1.09 19.38
N PRO A 542 13.28 1.96 20.11
CA PRO A 542 12.71 3.07 20.85
C PRO A 542 11.75 3.90 20.00
N TYR A 543 10.49 4.00 20.44
CA TYR A 543 9.42 4.67 19.69
C TYR A 543 8.70 5.68 20.58
N ALA A 544 8.53 6.89 20.07
CA ALA A 544 7.83 7.96 20.76
C ALA A 544 6.82 8.66 19.85
N HIS A 545 5.72 9.10 20.47
CA HIS A 545 4.60 9.76 19.77
C HIS A 545 3.82 10.67 20.74
N ASP A 546 2.81 11.36 20.23
CA ASP A 546 1.85 12.17 20.99
C ASP A 546 2.55 13.22 21.89
N PHE A 547 3.42 14.01 21.29
CA PHE A 547 4.14 15.08 21.98
C PHE A 547 3.24 16.30 22.22
N ASN A 548 3.43 16.96 23.35
CA ASN A 548 2.76 18.21 23.71
C ASN A 548 3.04 19.38 22.73
N THR A 549 4.11 19.30 21.98
CA THR A 549 4.48 20.22 20.89
C THR A 549 5.00 19.40 19.73
N ASN A 550 4.64 19.77 18.50
CA ASN A 550 5.09 19.04 17.31
C ASN A 550 6.62 19.03 17.22
N PRO A 551 7.28 17.85 17.37
CA PRO A 551 8.73 17.77 17.40
C PRO A 551 9.38 18.09 16.05
N THR A 552 8.67 17.93 14.92
CA THR A 552 9.21 18.29 13.58
C THR A 552 9.39 19.80 13.40
N LEU A 553 8.68 20.61 14.20
CA LEU A 553 8.81 22.07 14.18
C LEU A 553 9.85 22.59 15.19
N ALA A 554 10.13 21.78 16.21
CA ALA A 554 10.94 22.15 17.38
C ALA A 554 12.41 21.71 17.29
N VAL A 555 12.69 20.65 16.52
CA VAL A 555 14.02 20.06 16.35
C VAL A 555 14.49 20.21 14.90
N ASN A 556 15.76 20.49 14.68
CA ASN A 556 16.35 20.60 13.34
C ASN A 556 17.14 19.35 12.98
N THR A 557 17.19 19.02 11.68
CA THR A 557 18.14 18.01 11.19
C THR A 557 19.56 18.39 11.56
N GLY A 558 20.28 17.44 12.18
CA GLY A 558 21.65 17.62 12.66
C GLY A 558 21.77 18.03 14.12
N ASP A 559 20.70 18.47 14.78
CA ASP A 559 20.70 18.69 16.24
C ASP A 559 21.07 17.40 16.95
N TYR A 560 21.83 17.50 18.03
CA TYR A 560 22.12 16.35 18.90
C TYR A 560 21.09 16.33 20.02
N VAL A 561 20.34 15.23 20.11
CA VAL A 561 19.19 15.12 21.01
C VAL A 561 19.31 13.93 21.94
N SER A 562 18.65 14.03 23.11
CA SER A 562 18.39 12.89 23.99
C SER A 562 16.89 12.60 24.07
N LEU A 563 16.56 11.31 24.10
CA LEU A 563 15.22 10.82 24.40
C LEU A 563 15.33 9.88 25.59
N GLU A 564 14.47 10.09 26.58
CA GLU A 564 14.39 9.24 27.76
C GLU A 564 12.93 8.84 28.00
N LEU A 565 12.67 7.54 28.09
CA LEU A 565 11.41 6.99 28.55
C LEU A 565 11.53 6.63 30.03
N ASN A 566 10.71 7.26 30.84
CA ASN A 566 10.55 6.94 32.25
C ASN A 566 9.08 7.03 32.67
N GLU A 567 8.57 5.99 33.35
CA GLU A 567 7.17 5.91 33.84
C GLU A 567 6.11 6.24 32.75
N GLY A 568 6.32 5.79 31.52
CA GLY A 568 5.41 5.98 30.39
C GLY A 568 5.49 7.34 29.71
N VAL A 569 6.34 8.25 30.18
CA VAL A 569 6.57 9.58 29.61
C VAL A 569 7.91 9.60 28.88
N VAL A 570 7.91 10.04 27.63
CA VAL A 570 9.13 10.30 26.88
C VAL A 570 9.47 11.78 26.98
N ARG A 571 10.71 12.06 27.37
CA ARG A 571 11.27 13.41 27.33
C ARG A 571 12.29 13.51 26.19
N LEU A 572 12.05 14.45 25.28
CA LEU A 572 12.96 14.80 24.20
C LEU A 572 13.62 16.14 24.51
N ASN A 573 14.93 16.15 24.63
CA ASN A 573 15.73 17.36 24.85
C ASN A 573 16.71 17.58 23.71
N VAL A 574 16.92 18.83 23.33
CA VAL A 574 18.00 19.24 22.42
C VAL A 574 19.25 19.54 23.23
N ILE A 575 20.26 18.68 23.14
CA ILE A 575 21.54 18.82 23.86
C ILE A 575 22.40 19.89 23.21
N SER A 576 22.47 19.87 21.88
CA SER A 576 23.18 20.89 21.12
C SER A 576 22.53 21.14 19.76
N ARG A 577 22.47 22.39 19.36
CA ARG A 577 21.98 22.81 18.04
C ARG A 577 23.09 22.74 17.01
N VAL A 578 22.74 22.46 15.77
CA VAL A 578 23.64 22.65 14.63
C VAL A 578 23.89 24.15 14.49
N SER A 579 25.16 24.58 14.41
CA SER A 579 25.49 25.97 14.06
C SER A 579 25.00 26.24 12.65
N GLU A 580 24.20 27.30 12.49
CA GLU A 580 23.91 27.84 11.17
C GLU A 580 25.20 28.43 10.61
N ASP A 581 25.93 27.68 9.78
CA ASP A 581 27.02 28.19 8.95
C ASP A 581 26.52 28.51 7.53
#